data_c71d53c4cf66cd4050ffcc6643486bcd
#
_entry.id   c71d53c4cf66cd4050ffcc6643486bcd
#
_cell.length_a   1.000
_cell.length_b   1.000
_cell.length_c   1.000
_cell.angle_alpha   90.00
_cell.angle_beta   90.00
_cell.angle_gamma   90.00
#
_symmetry.space_group_name_H-M   'P 1'
#
loop_
_entity.id
_entity.type
_entity.pdbx_description
1 polymer ?
#
loop_
_entity_poly.entity_id
_entity_poly.type
_entity_poly.pdbx_seq_one_letter_code
_entity_poly.pdbx_strand_id
1 'polypeptide(L)'
;AILINNARGQLIVEQDVADALNSGKLAAAGLDVVYTEPIRPDNPLLTAKNCIITPHISWAPKESRQRIMDATAENIRAFLAGTPQNVVNR
;
A
#
# COMPACT_ATOMS: atom_id res chain seq x y z
N ALA A 1 13.96 -1.87 12.06
CA ALA A 1 13.09 -2.33 10.94
C ALA A 1 12.51 -1.14 10.18
N ILE A 2 12.15 -1.39 8.95
CA ILE A 2 11.50 -0.41 8.06
C ILE A 2 10.15 -0.97 7.65
N LEU A 3 9.11 -0.16 7.74
CA LEU A 3 7.76 -0.52 7.32
C LEU A 3 7.49 0.06 5.92
N ILE A 4 7.00 -0.76 5.01
CA ILE A 4 6.53 -0.32 3.70
C ILE A 4 5.09 -0.80 3.53
N ASN A 5 4.18 0.13 3.22
CA ASN A 5 2.80 -0.19 2.92
C ASN A 5 2.37 0.50 1.63
N ASN A 6 2.17 -0.28 0.60
CA ASN A 6 1.64 0.19 -0.69
C ASN A 6 0.35 -0.56 -1.06
N ALA A 7 -0.33 -1.13 -0.09
CA ALA A 7 -1.57 -1.89 -0.28
C ALA A 7 -2.80 -1.07 0.11
N ARG A 8 -3.10 -0.99 1.39
CA ARG A 8 -4.25 -0.23 1.91
C ARG A 8 -3.92 0.38 3.27
N GLY A 9 -4.40 1.61 3.50
CA GLY A 9 -4.18 2.31 4.76
C GLY A 9 -4.80 1.62 5.96
N GLN A 10 -5.87 0.86 5.75
CA GLN A 10 -6.58 0.14 6.81
C GLN A 10 -5.77 -1.04 7.39
N LEU A 11 -4.66 -1.41 6.78
CA LEU A 11 -3.79 -2.48 7.29
C LEU A 11 -2.96 -2.07 8.49
N ILE A 12 -2.84 -0.78 8.77
CA ILE A 12 -2.08 -0.25 9.89
C ILE A 12 -2.94 0.66 10.75
N VAL A 13 -2.55 0.80 12.02
CA VAL A 13 -3.06 1.84 12.92
C VAL A 13 -2.09 3.01 12.85
N GLU A 14 -2.48 4.10 12.21
CA GLU A 14 -1.57 5.21 11.88
C GLU A 14 -0.94 5.85 13.12
N GLN A 15 -1.69 6.01 14.19
CA GLN A 15 -1.17 6.55 15.43
C GLN A 15 -0.07 5.65 16.03
N ASP A 16 -0.25 4.34 15.99
CA ASP A 16 0.73 3.38 16.51
C ASP A 16 2.01 3.41 15.68
N VAL A 17 1.89 3.54 14.37
CA VAL A 17 3.06 3.68 13.48
C VAL A 17 3.79 4.98 13.75
N ALA A 18 3.07 6.09 13.90
CA ALA A 18 3.68 7.38 14.24
C ALA A 18 4.40 7.32 15.58
N ASP A 19 3.80 6.71 16.60
CA ASP A 19 4.42 6.54 17.91
C ASP A 19 5.69 5.69 17.83
N ALA A 20 5.66 4.60 17.07
CA ALA A 20 6.83 3.73 16.88
C ALA A 20 7.97 4.45 16.15
N LEU A 21 7.65 5.28 15.17
CA LEU A 21 8.64 6.10 14.46
C LEU A 21 9.25 7.16 15.38
N ASN A 22 8.42 7.85 16.14
CA ASN A 22 8.86 8.93 17.03
C ASN A 22 9.69 8.41 18.21
N SER A 23 9.41 7.19 18.67
CA SER A 23 10.16 6.56 19.77
C SER A 23 11.42 5.81 19.30
N GLY A 24 11.60 5.64 17.99
CA GLY A 24 12.73 4.91 17.43
C GLY A 24 12.57 3.39 17.38
N LYS A 25 11.43 2.85 17.80
CA LYS A 25 11.13 1.41 17.66
C LYS A 25 11.09 0.98 16.21
N LEU A 26 10.62 1.86 15.34
CA LEU A 26 10.60 1.68 13.90
C LEU A 26 11.55 2.71 13.29
N ALA A 27 12.49 2.27 12.47
CA ALA A 27 13.54 3.13 11.92
C ALA A 27 12.99 4.10 10.86
N ALA A 28 12.10 3.63 10.01
CA ALA A 28 11.52 4.43 8.93
C ALA A 28 10.23 3.79 8.41
N ALA A 29 9.44 4.57 7.69
CA ALA A 29 8.26 4.07 7.00
C ALA A 29 8.14 4.71 5.62
N GLY A 30 7.76 3.90 4.62
CA GLY A 30 7.39 4.35 3.29
C GLY A 30 5.95 3.95 3.02
N LEU A 31 5.05 4.91 2.88
CA LEU A 31 3.62 4.67 2.81
C LEU A 31 3.05 5.32 1.56
N ASP A 32 2.48 4.50 0.68
CA ASP A 32 1.79 4.98 -0.52
C ASP A 32 0.28 5.12 -0.27
N VAL A 33 -0.20 4.65 0.87
CA VAL A 33 -1.62 4.63 1.22
C VAL A 33 -1.80 5.11 2.65
N VAL A 34 -2.95 5.75 2.92
CA VAL A 34 -3.36 6.21 4.24
C VAL A 34 -4.82 5.79 4.47
N TYR A 35 -5.24 5.82 5.74
CA TYR A 35 -6.58 5.36 6.11
C TYR A 35 -7.69 6.16 5.42
N THR A 36 -7.57 7.48 5.40
CA THR A 36 -8.49 8.38 4.69
C THR A 36 -7.75 9.07 3.55
N GLU A 37 -8.18 8.86 2.33
CA GLU A 37 -7.57 9.46 1.14
C GLU A 37 -8.54 10.46 0.50
N PRO A 38 -8.07 11.68 0.13
CA PRO A 38 -6.70 12.17 0.33
C PRO A 38 -6.36 12.34 1.80
N ILE A 39 -5.04 12.39 2.11
CA ILE A 39 -4.56 12.46 3.49
C ILE A 39 -5.13 13.69 4.22
N ARG A 40 -5.54 13.48 5.46
CA ARG A 40 -6.07 14.55 6.29
C ARG A 40 -4.95 15.40 6.87
N PRO A 41 -5.15 16.74 7.03
CA PRO A 41 -4.14 17.60 7.62
C PRO A 41 -3.74 17.24 9.06
N ASP A 42 -4.62 16.56 9.80
CA ASP A 42 -4.39 16.13 11.18
C ASP A 42 -3.81 14.71 11.29
N ASN A 43 -3.43 14.08 10.18
CA ASN A 43 -2.88 12.73 10.21
C ASN A 43 -1.55 12.72 10.97
N PRO A 44 -1.39 11.87 12.01
CA PRO A 44 -0.18 11.86 12.83
C PRO A 44 1.08 11.46 12.06
N LEU A 45 0.95 10.80 10.92
CA LEU A 45 2.08 10.42 10.08
C LEU A 45 2.75 11.61 9.39
N LEU A 46 2.05 12.74 9.23
CA LEU A 46 2.60 13.94 8.60
C LEU A 46 3.75 14.57 9.40
N THR A 47 3.76 14.38 10.72
CA THR A 47 4.78 14.91 11.61
C THR A 47 5.66 13.83 12.22
N ALA A 48 5.46 12.58 11.85
CA ALA A 48 6.28 11.47 12.34
C ALA A 48 7.67 11.49 11.73
N LYS A 49 8.66 11.04 12.51
CA LYS A 49 10.05 10.96 12.07
C LYS A 49 10.22 9.89 10.98
N ASN A 50 11.06 10.20 9.99
CA ASN A 50 11.49 9.23 8.97
C ASN A 50 10.32 8.55 8.25
N CYS A 51 9.26 9.30 7.97
CA CYS A 51 8.08 8.80 7.28
C CYS A 51 7.96 9.50 5.93
N ILE A 52 7.97 8.73 4.86
CA ILE A 52 7.74 9.20 3.50
C ILE A 52 6.35 8.74 3.07
N ILE A 53 5.54 9.68 2.58
CA ILE A 53 4.18 9.41 2.13
C ILE A 53 4.05 9.84 0.68
N THR A 54 3.53 8.96 -0.15
CA THR A 54 3.22 9.24 -1.55
C THR A 54 1.70 9.10 -1.78
N PRO A 55 1.14 9.75 -2.82
CA PRO A 55 -0.31 9.89 -2.94
C PRO A 55 -0.99 8.74 -3.69
N HIS A 56 -0.78 7.50 -3.26
CA HIS A 56 -1.40 6.29 -3.81
C HIS A 56 -1.09 6.12 -5.31
N ILE A 57 0.22 6.10 -5.62
CA ILE A 57 0.71 6.09 -7.01
C ILE A 57 1.59 4.89 -7.35
N SER A 58 1.65 3.86 -6.50
CA SER A 58 2.48 2.67 -6.76
C SER A 58 2.07 1.94 -8.04
N TRP A 59 0.82 2.10 -8.48
CA TRP A 59 0.29 1.55 -9.72
C TRP A 59 0.66 2.39 -10.95
N ALA A 60 1.11 3.65 -10.76
CA ALA A 60 1.21 4.65 -11.81
C ALA A 60 2.33 4.44 -12.84
N PRO A 61 3.53 3.86 -12.48
CA PRO A 61 4.54 3.61 -13.48
C PRO A 61 4.02 2.77 -14.64
N LYS A 62 4.48 3.06 -15.85
CA LYS A 62 4.04 2.37 -17.07
C LYS A 62 4.16 0.85 -16.94
N GLU A 63 5.27 0.39 -16.38
CA GLU A 63 5.55 -1.03 -16.18
C GLU A 63 4.56 -1.68 -15.21
N SER A 64 4.23 -0.98 -14.13
CA SER A 64 3.24 -1.47 -13.14
C SER A 64 1.85 -1.56 -13.74
N ARG A 65 1.44 -0.54 -14.51
CA ARG A 65 0.14 -0.55 -15.19
C ARG A 65 0.06 -1.67 -16.22
N GLN A 66 1.14 -1.90 -16.97
CA GLN A 66 1.19 -2.98 -17.94
C GLN A 66 1.07 -4.34 -17.26
N ARG A 67 1.78 -4.55 -16.14
CA ARG A 67 1.71 -5.80 -15.38
C ARG A 67 0.31 -6.08 -14.83
N ILE A 68 -0.37 -5.05 -14.33
CA ILE A 68 -1.75 -5.18 -13.83
C ILE A 68 -2.68 -5.58 -14.97
N MET A 69 -2.56 -4.95 -16.12
CA MET A 69 -3.39 -5.26 -17.29
C MET A 69 -3.14 -6.68 -17.78
N ASP A 70 -1.86 -7.09 -17.87
CA ASP A 70 -1.49 -8.43 -18.31
C ASP A 70 -1.97 -9.49 -17.32
N ALA A 71 -1.81 -9.26 -16.01
CA ALA A 71 -2.28 -10.18 -14.98
C ALA A 71 -3.81 -10.30 -15.00
N THR A 72 -4.53 -9.20 -15.20
CA THR A 72 -5.98 -9.19 -15.28
C THR A 72 -6.46 -10.00 -16.47
N ALA A 73 -5.87 -9.79 -17.64
CA ALA A 73 -6.22 -10.54 -18.85
C ALA A 73 -5.96 -12.04 -18.67
N GLU A 74 -4.83 -12.41 -18.09
CA GLU A 74 -4.47 -13.79 -17.85
C GLU A 74 -5.40 -14.44 -16.81
N ASN A 75 -5.77 -13.71 -15.75
CA ASN A 75 -6.71 -14.21 -14.74
C ASN A 75 -8.09 -14.52 -15.36
N ILE A 76 -8.58 -13.65 -16.23
CA ILE A 76 -9.84 -13.86 -16.94
C ILE A 76 -9.73 -15.07 -17.86
N ARG A 77 -8.64 -15.17 -18.63
CA ARG A 77 -8.41 -16.30 -19.52
C ARG A 77 -8.39 -17.62 -18.75
N ALA A 78 -7.67 -17.67 -17.63
CA ALA A 78 -7.58 -18.86 -16.79
C ALA A 78 -8.93 -19.24 -16.19
N PHE A 79 -9.71 -18.25 -15.74
CA PHE A 79 -11.06 -18.49 -15.22
C PHE A 79 -11.97 -19.11 -16.28
N LEU A 80 -11.96 -18.56 -17.51
CA LEU A 80 -12.78 -19.08 -18.61
C LEU A 80 -12.34 -20.48 -19.05
N ALA A 81 -11.07 -20.83 -18.88
CA ALA A 81 -10.53 -22.15 -19.18
C ALA A 81 -10.82 -23.18 -18.07
N GLY A 82 -11.43 -22.79 -16.96
CA GLY A 82 -11.71 -23.66 -15.81
C GLY A 82 -10.53 -23.89 -14.87
N THR A 83 -9.47 -23.09 -14.98
CA THR A 83 -8.26 -23.18 -14.14
C THR A 83 -7.96 -21.83 -13.50
N PRO A 84 -8.85 -21.32 -12.62
CA PRO A 84 -8.67 -19.99 -12.04
C PRO A 84 -7.35 -19.89 -11.25
N GLN A 85 -6.73 -18.72 -11.32
CA GLN A 85 -5.47 -18.41 -10.64
C GLN A 85 -5.59 -17.11 -9.86
N ASN A 86 -4.68 -16.90 -8.90
CA ASN A 86 -4.65 -15.71 -8.05
C ASN A 86 -5.96 -15.49 -7.28
N VAL A 87 -6.61 -16.61 -6.86
CA VAL A 87 -7.86 -16.56 -6.10
C VAL A 87 -7.54 -16.21 -4.65
N VAL A 88 -8.05 -15.09 -4.16
CA VAL A 88 -7.74 -14.58 -2.82
C VAL A 88 -8.87 -14.77 -1.81
N ASN A 89 -10.06 -15.17 -2.25
CA ASN A 89 -11.26 -15.31 -1.43
C ASN A 89 -11.77 -16.74 -1.36
N ARG A 90 -10.89 -17.68 -1.24
CA ARG A 90 -11.23 -19.10 -1.10
C ARG A 90 -11.90 -19.44 0.23
#